data_1ffc3c62f4df1e1cc6b2fa96f854310a
#
_entry.id   1ffc3c62f4df1e1cc6b2fa96f854310a
#
_cell.length_a   1.000
_cell.length_b   1.000
_cell.length_c   1.000
_cell.angle_alpha   90.00
_cell.angle_beta   90.00
_cell.angle_gamma   90.00
#
_symmetry.space_group_name_H-M   'P 1'
#
loop_
_entity.id
_entity.type
_entity.pdbx_description
1 polymer ?
#
loop_
_entity_poly.entity_id
_entity_poly.type
_entity_poly.pdbx_seq_one_letter_code
_entity_poly.pdbx_strand_id
1 'polypeptide(L)'
;MDLSTVANIATALTVLTAVVFGLIEMRHARREREERAAFVAVQAILTPAWMQSMSLVQAMSDGTTPSQIEADARLFQAVQSIACILESLGYAVFARMVPLNVVDELLGGTVRVAWRKLRG
;
A
#
# COMPACT_ATOMS: atom_id res chain seq x y z
N MET A 1 54.62 4.73 14.73
CA MET A 1 53.32 5.32 14.93
C MET A 1 53.16 5.73 16.37
N ASP A 2 52.87 6.97 16.61
CA ASP A 2 52.76 7.52 17.96
C ASP A 2 51.43 7.05 18.60
N LEU A 3 51.43 6.85 19.92
CA LEU A 3 50.25 6.37 20.65
C LEU A 3 49.05 7.33 20.49
N SER A 4 49.30 8.61 20.42
CA SER A 4 48.27 9.63 20.17
C SER A 4 47.64 9.49 18.77
N THR A 5 48.41 9.12 17.78
CA THR A 5 47.93 8.89 16.40
C THR A 5 47.03 7.64 16.36
N VAL A 6 47.44 6.59 17.04
CA VAL A 6 46.63 5.36 17.16
C VAL A 6 45.29 5.63 17.86
N ALA A 7 45.32 6.37 18.95
CA ALA A 7 44.14 6.77 19.69
C ALA A 7 43.17 7.62 18.83
N ASN A 8 43.70 8.57 18.07
CA ASN A 8 42.91 9.42 17.18
C ASN A 8 42.27 8.61 16.04
N ILE A 9 42.98 7.67 15.44
CA ILE A 9 42.46 6.78 14.41
C ILE A 9 41.35 5.92 14.98
N ALA A 10 41.57 5.33 16.17
CA ALA A 10 40.54 4.51 16.83
C ALA A 10 39.26 5.30 17.12
N THR A 11 39.41 6.54 17.61
CA THR A 11 38.29 7.44 17.86
C THR A 11 37.54 7.80 16.56
N ALA A 12 38.29 8.14 15.50
CA ALA A 12 37.68 8.44 14.20
C ALA A 12 36.91 7.26 13.64
N LEU A 13 37.44 6.04 13.73
CA LEU A 13 36.75 4.81 13.29
C LEU A 13 35.50 4.53 14.12
N THR A 14 35.56 4.76 15.42
CA THR A 14 34.39 4.62 16.30
C THR A 14 33.28 5.59 15.93
N VAL A 15 33.60 6.86 15.69
CA VAL A 15 32.65 7.89 15.28
C VAL A 15 32.03 7.55 13.91
N LEU A 16 32.84 7.15 12.93
CA LEU A 16 32.35 6.73 11.62
C LEU A 16 31.40 5.54 11.71
N THR A 17 31.77 4.54 12.50
CA THR A 17 30.91 3.36 12.73
C THR A 17 29.59 3.76 13.38
N ALA A 18 29.61 4.61 14.38
CA ALA A 18 28.40 5.11 15.05
C ALA A 18 27.50 5.90 14.09
N VAL A 19 28.05 6.73 13.23
CA VAL A 19 27.29 7.49 12.22
C VAL A 19 26.65 6.56 11.19
N VAL A 20 27.40 5.58 10.67
CA VAL A 20 26.89 4.61 9.70
C VAL A 20 25.78 3.77 10.31
N PHE A 21 25.97 3.26 11.53
CA PHE A 21 24.91 2.51 12.26
C PHE A 21 23.69 3.37 12.50
N GLY A 22 23.85 4.60 12.96
CA GLY A 22 22.75 5.51 13.18
C GLY A 22 21.94 5.80 11.91
N LEU A 23 22.60 6.00 10.78
CA LEU A 23 21.94 6.18 9.47
C LEU A 23 21.17 4.93 9.02
N ILE A 24 21.76 3.74 9.21
CA ILE A 24 21.10 2.47 8.89
C ILE A 24 19.86 2.27 9.76
N GLU A 25 19.96 2.49 11.07
CA GLU A 25 18.83 2.39 11.99
C GLU A 25 17.74 3.41 11.68
N MET A 26 18.10 4.65 11.36
CA MET A 26 17.11 5.66 10.96
C MET A 26 16.36 5.25 9.69
N ARG A 27 17.05 4.70 8.69
CA ARG A 27 16.43 4.20 7.47
C ARG A 27 15.51 3.02 7.75
N HIS A 28 15.93 2.09 8.60
CA HIS A 28 15.12 0.94 9.02
C HIS A 28 13.85 1.39 9.76
N ALA A 29 13.99 2.28 10.74
CA ALA A 29 12.87 2.80 11.51
C ALA A 29 11.87 3.56 10.63
N ARG A 30 12.36 4.35 9.68
CA ARG A 30 11.54 5.07 8.70
C ARG A 30 10.76 4.11 7.81
N ARG A 31 11.42 3.09 7.30
CA ARG A 31 10.81 2.07 6.46
C ARG A 31 9.73 1.29 7.19
N GLU A 32 9.99 0.87 8.43
CA GLU A 32 9.00 0.20 9.27
C GLU A 32 7.78 1.09 9.57
N ARG A 33 7.98 2.39 9.81
CA ARG A 33 6.88 3.34 10.01
C ARG A 33 6.03 3.50 8.76
N GLU A 34 6.65 3.61 7.59
CA GLU A 34 5.96 3.71 6.31
C GLU A 34 5.15 2.43 6.02
N GLU A 35 5.71 1.26 6.26
CA GLU A 35 5.04 -0.03 6.09
C GLU A 35 3.86 -0.19 7.06
N ARG A 36 4.01 0.20 8.32
CA ARG A 36 2.93 0.18 9.30
C ARG A 36 1.81 1.15 8.94
N ALA A 37 2.15 2.36 8.54
CA ALA A 37 1.17 3.36 8.12
C ALA A 37 0.38 2.88 6.89
N ALA A 38 1.07 2.28 5.93
CA ALA A 38 0.46 1.67 4.74
C ALA A 38 -0.46 0.50 5.10
N PHE A 39 -0.02 -0.38 5.99
CA PHE A 39 -0.82 -1.51 6.46
C PHE A 39 -2.10 -1.04 7.17
N VAL A 40 -2.00 -0.06 8.06
CA VAL A 40 -3.16 0.55 8.75
C VAL A 40 -4.11 1.20 7.75
N ALA A 41 -3.58 1.92 6.76
CA ALA A 41 -4.40 2.55 5.72
C ALA A 41 -5.15 1.51 4.88
N VAL A 42 -4.51 0.40 4.51
CA VAL A 42 -5.15 -0.70 3.78
C VAL A 42 -6.18 -1.42 4.64
N GLN A 43 -5.90 -1.67 5.91
CA GLN A 43 -6.87 -2.28 6.83
C GLN A 43 -8.11 -1.40 7.04
N ALA A 44 -7.95 -0.08 7.04
CA ALA A 44 -9.09 0.85 7.14
C ALA A 44 -10.05 0.73 5.94
N ILE A 45 -9.57 0.29 4.78
CA ILE A 45 -10.37 0.02 3.58
C ILE A 45 -11.13 -1.31 3.70
N LEU A 46 -10.54 -2.31 4.34
CA LEU A 46 -11.12 -3.66 4.49
C LEU A 46 -12.24 -3.69 5.53
N THR A 47 -13.27 -2.90 5.30
CA THR A 47 -14.48 -2.86 6.14
C THR A 47 -15.49 -3.94 5.71
N PRO A 48 -16.49 -4.30 6.56
CA PRO A 48 -17.58 -5.18 6.14
C PRO A 48 -18.31 -4.68 4.89
N ALA A 49 -18.49 -3.37 4.74
CA ALA A 49 -19.09 -2.76 3.55
C ALA A 49 -18.24 -3.00 2.29
N TRP A 50 -16.94 -2.89 2.38
CA TRP A 50 -16.01 -3.26 1.30
C TRP A 50 -16.13 -4.73 0.92
N MET A 51 -16.11 -5.62 1.89
CA MET A 51 -16.21 -7.05 1.68
C MET A 51 -17.53 -7.43 1.00
N GLN A 52 -18.62 -6.82 1.40
CA GLN A 52 -19.95 -7.03 0.79
C GLN A 52 -19.98 -6.51 -0.66
N SER A 53 -19.45 -5.31 -0.91
CA SER A 53 -19.37 -4.75 -2.25
C SER A 53 -18.49 -5.57 -3.18
N MET A 54 -17.34 -6.04 -2.70
CA MET A 54 -16.46 -6.93 -3.45
C MET A 54 -17.09 -8.27 -3.75
N SER A 55 -17.86 -8.84 -2.82
CA SER A 55 -18.61 -10.07 -3.04
C SER A 55 -19.60 -9.93 -4.21
N LEU A 56 -20.31 -8.82 -4.29
CA LEU A 56 -21.21 -8.51 -5.41
C LEU A 56 -20.48 -8.37 -6.75
N VAL A 57 -19.33 -7.67 -6.73
CA VAL A 57 -18.51 -7.50 -7.94
C VAL A 57 -17.90 -8.81 -8.41
N GLN A 58 -17.42 -9.63 -7.49
CA GLN A 58 -16.87 -10.95 -7.82
C GLN A 58 -17.92 -11.90 -8.42
N ALA A 59 -19.17 -11.78 -8.00
CA ALA A 59 -20.28 -12.57 -8.52
C ALA A 59 -20.73 -12.15 -9.93
N MET A 60 -20.31 -10.98 -10.42
CA MET A 60 -20.59 -10.52 -11.77
C MET A 60 -19.94 -11.43 -12.82
N SER A 61 -20.62 -11.60 -13.95
CA SER A 61 -20.03 -12.23 -15.14
C SER A 61 -18.97 -11.32 -15.76
N ASP A 62 -17.91 -11.91 -16.32
CA ASP A 62 -16.94 -11.15 -17.11
C ASP A 62 -17.66 -10.59 -18.35
N GLY A 63 -17.37 -9.33 -18.67
CA GLY A 63 -18.00 -8.65 -19.81
C GLY A 63 -19.40 -8.09 -19.53
N THR A 64 -19.81 -7.96 -18.26
CA THR A 64 -21.05 -7.27 -17.89
C THR A 64 -20.98 -5.81 -18.36
N THR A 65 -22.02 -5.39 -19.09
CA THR A 65 -22.08 -4.04 -19.66
C THR A 65 -22.45 -2.99 -18.60
N PRO A 66 -22.05 -1.71 -18.78
CA PRO A 66 -22.49 -0.65 -17.90
C PRO A 66 -24.00 -0.56 -17.73
N SER A 67 -24.77 -0.77 -18.80
CA SER A 67 -26.23 -0.77 -18.76
C SER A 67 -26.79 -1.87 -17.83
N GLN A 68 -26.18 -3.05 -17.82
CA GLN A 68 -26.59 -4.15 -16.93
C GLN A 68 -26.28 -3.83 -15.47
N ILE A 69 -25.17 -3.14 -15.20
CA ILE A 69 -24.81 -2.69 -13.85
C ILE A 69 -25.81 -1.62 -13.38
N GLU A 70 -26.12 -0.65 -14.20
CA GLU A 70 -27.08 0.43 -13.88
C GLU A 70 -28.50 -0.10 -13.66
N ALA A 71 -28.87 -1.19 -14.28
CA ALA A 71 -30.18 -1.84 -14.13
C ALA A 71 -30.40 -2.46 -12.74
N ASP A 72 -29.31 -2.81 -12.04
CA ASP A 72 -29.35 -3.35 -10.67
C ASP A 72 -28.79 -2.30 -9.69
N ALA A 73 -29.67 -1.67 -8.92
CA ALA A 73 -29.28 -0.60 -7.98
C ALA A 73 -28.27 -1.07 -6.92
N ARG A 74 -28.37 -2.29 -6.45
CA ARG A 74 -27.45 -2.86 -5.48
C ARG A 74 -26.05 -3.06 -6.07
N LEU A 75 -26.00 -3.62 -7.28
CA LEU A 75 -24.76 -3.83 -8.01
C LEU A 75 -24.12 -2.52 -8.39
N PHE A 76 -24.88 -1.54 -8.88
CA PHE A 76 -24.41 -0.19 -9.21
C PHE A 76 -23.77 0.49 -8.01
N GLN A 77 -24.41 0.44 -6.84
CA GLN A 77 -23.88 1.02 -5.62
C GLN A 77 -22.57 0.32 -5.18
N ALA A 78 -22.50 -1.00 -5.29
CA ALA A 78 -21.31 -1.76 -4.98
C ALA A 78 -20.14 -1.40 -5.91
N VAL A 79 -20.38 -1.34 -7.21
CA VAL A 79 -19.39 -0.94 -8.21
C VAL A 79 -18.88 0.48 -7.98
N GLN A 80 -19.79 1.42 -7.69
CA GLN A 80 -19.44 2.80 -7.41
C GLN A 80 -18.57 2.92 -6.16
N SER A 81 -18.92 2.20 -5.08
CA SER A 81 -18.14 2.18 -3.85
C SER A 81 -16.73 1.61 -4.07
N ILE A 82 -16.61 0.52 -4.82
CA ILE A 82 -15.32 -0.08 -5.16
C ILE A 82 -14.49 0.87 -6.02
N ALA A 83 -15.08 1.49 -7.02
CA ALA A 83 -14.40 2.44 -7.89
C ALA A 83 -13.84 3.64 -7.10
N CYS A 84 -14.64 4.25 -6.22
CA CYS A 84 -14.20 5.36 -5.38
C CYS A 84 -13.05 4.97 -4.44
N ILE A 85 -13.11 3.78 -3.85
CA ILE A 85 -12.05 3.30 -2.96
C ILE A 85 -10.76 3.02 -3.75
N LEU A 86 -10.85 2.39 -4.91
CA LEU A 86 -9.69 2.14 -5.77
C LEU A 86 -9.07 3.43 -6.30
N GLU A 87 -9.89 4.43 -6.64
CA GLU A 87 -9.41 5.76 -7.04
C GLU A 87 -8.66 6.45 -5.90
N SER A 88 -9.22 6.43 -4.70
CA SER A 88 -8.59 6.98 -3.50
C SER A 88 -7.28 6.28 -3.17
N LEU A 89 -7.24 4.96 -3.31
CA LEU A 89 -6.04 4.16 -3.10
C LEU A 89 -4.98 4.46 -4.17
N GLY A 90 -5.39 4.57 -5.43
CA GLY A 90 -4.51 4.95 -6.53
C GLY A 90 -3.90 6.33 -6.31
N TYR A 91 -4.68 7.28 -5.85
CA TYR A 91 -4.18 8.61 -5.47
C TYR A 91 -3.16 8.53 -4.33
N ALA A 92 -3.43 7.76 -3.30
CA ALA A 92 -2.51 7.57 -2.16
C ALA A 92 -1.15 6.98 -2.61
N VAL A 93 -1.17 6.03 -3.54
CA VAL A 93 0.05 5.48 -4.14
C VAL A 93 0.77 6.53 -5.01
N PHE A 94 0.04 7.25 -5.84
CA PHE A 94 0.58 8.30 -6.68
C PHE A 94 1.22 9.43 -5.87
N ALA A 95 0.58 9.86 -4.78
CA ALA A 95 1.08 10.85 -3.85
C ALA A 95 2.21 10.33 -2.91
N ARG A 96 2.62 9.08 -3.09
CA ARG A 96 3.65 8.41 -2.27
C ARG A 96 3.31 8.34 -0.77
N MET A 97 2.04 8.37 -0.44
CA MET A 97 1.56 8.16 0.93
C MET A 97 1.57 6.68 1.32
N VAL A 98 1.33 5.81 0.34
CA VAL A 98 1.32 4.34 0.51
C VAL A 98 2.23 3.72 -0.54
N PRO A 99 3.19 2.84 -0.17
CA PRO A 99 4.03 2.12 -1.13
C PRO A 99 3.21 1.16 -1.99
N LEU A 100 3.48 1.13 -3.29
CA LEU A 100 2.79 0.26 -4.25
C LEU A 100 2.96 -1.23 -3.92
N ASN A 101 4.15 -1.63 -3.47
CA ASN A 101 4.43 -3.02 -3.10
C ASN A 101 3.52 -3.51 -1.96
N VAL A 102 3.23 -2.67 -0.98
CA VAL A 102 2.32 -3.02 0.13
C VAL A 102 0.90 -3.21 -0.38
N VAL A 103 0.43 -2.33 -1.26
CA VAL A 103 -0.89 -2.46 -1.91
C VAL A 103 -0.98 -3.73 -2.75
N ASP A 104 0.05 -4.05 -3.51
CA ASP A 104 0.08 -5.26 -4.34
C ASP A 104 0.08 -6.53 -3.49
N GLU A 105 0.84 -6.56 -2.40
CA GLU A 105 0.86 -7.70 -1.48
C GLU A 105 -0.48 -7.94 -0.78
N LEU A 106 -1.15 -6.88 -0.32
CA LEU A 106 -2.36 -6.98 0.48
C LEU A 106 -3.65 -7.02 -0.37
N LEU A 107 -3.70 -6.29 -1.46
CA LEU A 107 -4.90 -6.09 -2.29
C LEU A 107 -4.73 -6.46 -3.75
N GLY A 108 -3.55 -6.88 -4.19
CA GLY A 108 -3.25 -7.12 -5.60
C GLY A 108 -4.21 -8.10 -6.27
N GLY A 109 -4.55 -9.18 -5.59
CA GLY A 109 -5.54 -10.15 -6.08
C GLY A 109 -6.93 -9.54 -6.26
N THR A 110 -7.38 -8.80 -5.27
CA THR A 110 -8.69 -8.12 -5.27
C THR A 110 -8.76 -7.05 -6.36
N VAL A 111 -7.72 -6.24 -6.49
CA VAL A 111 -7.63 -5.20 -7.54
C VAL A 111 -7.66 -5.81 -8.94
N ARG A 112 -6.94 -6.91 -9.16
CA ARG A 112 -6.93 -7.60 -10.46
C ARG A 112 -8.30 -8.17 -10.82
N VAL A 113 -9.02 -8.74 -9.86
CA VAL A 113 -10.38 -9.24 -10.07
C VAL A 113 -11.33 -8.09 -10.38
N ALA A 114 -11.30 -7.02 -9.61
CA ALA A 114 -12.12 -5.84 -9.84
C ALA A 114 -11.84 -5.23 -11.22
N TRP A 115 -10.58 -5.08 -11.60
CA TRP A 115 -10.18 -4.58 -12.90
C TRP A 115 -10.72 -5.44 -14.04
N ARG A 116 -10.54 -6.76 -13.94
CA ARG A 116 -11.04 -7.69 -14.97
C ARG A 116 -12.55 -7.61 -15.14
N LYS A 117 -13.29 -7.46 -14.04
CA LYS A 117 -14.76 -7.38 -14.05
C LYS A 117 -15.29 -6.04 -14.58
N LEU A 118 -14.59 -4.95 -14.30
CA LEU A 118 -15.08 -3.60 -14.53
C LEU A 118 -14.51 -2.91 -15.79
N ARG A 119 -13.45 -3.46 -16.39
CA ARG A 119 -12.84 -2.85 -17.59
C ARG A 119 -13.66 -2.98 -18.88
N GLY A 120 -14.82 -3.52 -18.82
CA GLY A 120 -15.84 -3.85 -19.82
C GLY A 120 -15.72 -3.35 -21.23
#